data_b04178592399758e49d041f1979af1f2
#
_entry.id   b04178592399758e49d041f1979af1f2
#
_cell.length_a   1.000
_cell.length_b   1.000
_cell.length_c   1.000
_cell.angle_alpha   90.00
_cell.angle_beta   90.00
_cell.angle_gamma   90.00
#
_symmetry.space_group_name_H-M   'P 1'
#
loop_
_entity.id
_entity.type
_entity.pdbx_description
1 polymer ?
#
loop_
_entity_poly.entity_id
_entity_poly.type
_entity_poly.pdbx_seq_one_letter_code
_entity_poly.pdbx_strand_id
1 'polypeptide(L)'
;GARDNRDFVFLNGDMTSNISREELIPTMYLSSAAKSLNGGVPMFLSRGNHELRGKDAIKWLDYFSTPTGTPYYSFSIGKFFFIVLDACEDKPDSDIEYSGIVASDQYLRRQEKWLKMVLDSEECRNAEVRIAFCHVPPELKGWYGAAQMCERLVPHLNDAGVDVMFSGHIHRWRVAEPDGDISNARFPVICNPN
;
A
#
# COMPACT_ATOMS: atom_id res chain seq x y z
N GLY A 1 30.65 2.16 14.19
CA GLY A 1 29.79 2.16 13.02
C GLY A 1 29.00 3.46 12.94
N ALA A 2 28.82 4.00 11.75
CA ALA A 2 27.96 5.16 11.55
C ALA A 2 26.54 4.81 12.08
N ARG A 3 25.93 5.69 12.86
CA ARG A 3 24.53 5.56 13.25
C ARG A 3 23.70 5.59 11.99
N ASP A 4 22.79 4.64 11.83
CA ASP A 4 21.76 4.71 10.81
C ASP A 4 20.85 5.91 11.16
N ASN A 5 20.84 6.93 10.30
CA ASN A 5 20.07 8.15 10.51
C ASN A 5 18.65 8.05 9.95
N ARG A 6 18.20 6.85 9.55
CA ARG A 6 16.83 6.65 9.09
C ARG A 6 15.89 6.52 10.29
N ASP A 7 14.78 7.25 10.26
CA ASP A 7 13.73 7.15 11.27
C ASP A 7 12.92 5.86 11.09
N PHE A 8 12.67 5.45 9.85
CA PHE A 8 12.02 4.19 9.49
C PHE A 8 12.36 3.79 8.04
N VAL A 9 11.98 2.58 7.67
CA VAL A 9 11.98 2.08 6.28
C VAL A 9 10.58 1.61 5.92
N PHE A 10 10.15 1.90 4.70
CA PHE A 10 8.88 1.43 4.16
C PHE A 10 9.13 0.48 2.98
N LEU A 11 8.61 -0.75 3.07
CA LEU A 11 8.61 -1.74 2.00
C LEU A 11 7.26 -1.69 1.28
N ASN A 12 7.27 -1.30 0.03
CA ASN A 12 6.04 -0.99 -0.70
C ASN A 12 5.55 -2.15 -1.58
N GLY A 13 5.46 -3.35 -1.02
CA GLY A 13 4.86 -4.53 -1.66
C GLY A 13 5.74 -5.23 -2.71
N ASP A 14 5.23 -6.33 -3.25
CA ASP A 14 5.87 -7.19 -4.27
C ASP A 14 7.29 -7.64 -3.90
N MET A 15 7.49 -7.97 -2.63
CA MET A 15 8.76 -8.53 -2.15
C MET A 15 8.96 -9.98 -2.58
N THR A 16 7.94 -10.64 -3.11
CA THR A 16 7.98 -11.99 -3.65
C THR A 16 7.03 -12.11 -4.84
N SER A 17 7.31 -13.02 -5.78
CA SER A 17 6.42 -13.27 -6.93
C SER A 17 5.11 -13.98 -6.55
N ASN A 18 5.11 -14.71 -5.46
CA ASN A 18 3.93 -15.34 -4.84
C ASN A 18 4.31 -15.95 -3.48
N ILE A 19 3.32 -16.24 -2.65
CA ILE A 19 3.52 -16.94 -1.38
C ILE A 19 3.08 -18.39 -1.54
N SER A 20 3.81 -19.14 -2.35
CA SER A 20 3.58 -20.58 -2.56
C SER A 20 4.05 -21.43 -1.38
N ARG A 21 4.89 -20.89 -0.51
CA ARG A 21 5.41 -21.50 0.72
C ARG A 21 5.54 -20.42 1.79
N GLU A 22 5.16 -20.78 3.00
CA GLU A 22 5.16 -19.85 4.15
C GLU A 22 6.55 -19.25 4.42
N GLU A 23 7.63 -20.02 4.21
CA GLU A 23 9.00 -19.58 4.45
C GLU A 23 9.43 -18.41 3.57
N LEU A 24 8.72 -18.13 2.48
CA LEU A 24 8.98 -16.97 1.63
C LEU A 24 8.69 -15.65 2.38
N ILE A 25 7.73 -15.64 3.30
CA ILE A 25 7.40 -14.44 4.06
C ILE A 25 8.60 -13.98 4.91
N PRO A 26 9.12 -14.77 5.87
CA PRO A 26 10.26 -14.32 6.66
C PRO A 26 11.55 -14.17 5.85
N THR A 27 11.76 -14.96 4.78
CA THR A 27 13.01 -14.87 4.02
C THR A 27 13.09 -13.65 3.12
N MET A 28 12.01 -13.29 2.44
CA MET A 28 12.01 -12.17 1.49
C MET A 28 11.87 -10.81 2.21
N TYR A 29 11.08 -10.73 3.26
CA TYR A 29 10.88 -9.49 4.00
C TYR A 29 11.87 -9.29 5.14
N LEU A 30 11.89 -10.25 6.09
CA LEU A 30 12.54 -10.04 7.38
C LEU A 30 14.05 -10.27 7.32
N SER A 31 14.51 -11.31 6.62
CA SER A 31 15.94 -11.66 6.59
C SER A 31 16.78 -10.60 5.90
N SER A 32 16.30 -10.05 4.79
CA SER A 32 16.99 -8.98 4.06
C SER A 32 16.97 -7.66 4.83
N ALA A 33 15.83 -7.30 5.39
CA ALA A 33 15.69 -6.11 6.21
C ALA A 33 16.55 -6.19 7.49
N ALA A 34 16.51 -7.32 8.20
CA ALA A 34 17.32 -7.53 9.40
C ALA A 34 18.81 -7.37 9.15
N LYS A 35 19.31 -7.90 8.03
CA LYS A 35 20.72 -7.74 7.62
C LYS A 35 21.07 -6.30 7.29
N SER A 36 20.20 -5.59 6.59
CA SER A 36 20.46 -4.22 6.11
C SER A 36 20.27 -3.16 7.19
N LEU A 37 19.37 -3.40 8.16
CA LEU A 37 18.94 -2.42 9.15
C LEU A 37 19.51 -2.68 10.55
N ASN A 38 20.27 -3.78 10.74
CA ASN A 38 20.78 -4.23 12.05
C ASN A 38 19.71 -4.25 13.18
N GLY A 39 18.44 -4.43 12.82
CA GLY A 39 17.31 -4.47 13.75
C GLY A 39 17.03 -3.15 14.51
N GLY A 40 17.70 -2.07 14.16
CA GLY A 40 17.61 -0.79 14.89
C GLY A 40 16.66 0.24 14.29
N VAL A 41 16.04 -0.03 13.14
CA VAL A 41 15.17 0.90 12.42
C VAL A 41 13.79 0.27 12.27
N PRO A 42 12.70 0.97 12.67
CA PRO A 42 11.34 0.51 12.45
C PRO A 42 11.05 0.26 10.97
N MET A 43 10.28 -0.78 10.67
CA MET A 43 9.91 -1.13 9.32
C MET A 43 8.39 -1.16 9.19
N PHE A 44 7.89 -0.42 8.22
CA PHE A 44 6.49 -0.46 7.79
C PHE A 44 6.39 -1.06 6.41
N LEU A 45 5.23 -1.56 6.04
CA LEU A 45 5.07 -2.22 4.75
C LEU A 45 3.63 -2.12 4.24
N SER A 46 3.48 -2.12 2.92
CA SER A 46 2.23 -2.41 2.23
C SER A 46 2.28 -3.79 1.59
N ARG A 47 1.11 -4.35 1.33
CA ARG A 47 0.99 -5.56 0.54
C ARG A 47 0.90 -5.21 -0.93
N GLY A 48 1.66 -5.92 -1.79
CA GLY A 48 1.51 -5.87 -3.23
C GLY A 48 0.50 -6.92 -3.74
N ASN A 49 0.21 -6.89 -5.03
CA ASN A 49 -0.68 -7.87 -5.64
C ASN A 49 -0.07 -9.27 -5.72
N HIS A 50 1.25 -9.39 -5.81
CA HIS A 50 1.94 -10.68 -5.78
C HIS A 50 1.85 -11.39 -4.43
N GLU A 51 1.74 -10.68 -3.32
CA GLU A 51 1.51 -11.23 -1.99
C GLU A 51 0.11 -11.83 -1.79
N LEU A 52 -0.82 -11.57 -2.71
CA LEU A 52 -2.14 -12.22 -2.71
C LEU A 52 -2.12 -13.61 -3.35
N ARG A 53 -1.05 -13.96 -4.06
CA ARG A 53 -0.93 -15.16 -4.86
C ARG A 53 -0.22 -16.27 -4.10
N GLY A 54 -0.68 -17.51 -4.31
CA GLY A 54 -0.12 -18.70 -3.70
C GLY A 54 -0.92 -19.22 -2.51
N LYS A 55 -0.75 -20.51 -2.21
CA LYS A 55 -1.57 -21.24 -1.23
C LYS A 55 -1.39 -20.72 0.21
N ASP A 56 -0.25 -20.13 0.52
CA ASP A 56 0.09 -19.63 1.86
C ASP A 56 -0.04 -18.09 1.95
N ALA A 57 -0.60 -17.42 0.93
CA ALA A 57 -0.79 -15.96 0.90
C ALA A 57 -1.61 -15.44 2.10
N ILE A 58 -2.58 -16.22 2.58
CA ILE A 58 -3.41 -15.85 3.72
C ILE A 58 -2.60 -15.69 5.01
N LYS A 59 -1.44 -16.34 5.12
CA LYS A 59 -0.55 -16.27 6.28
C LYS A 59 0.25 -14.97 6.38
N TRP A 60 0.18 -14.10 5.37
CA TRP A 60 0.92 -12.84 5.38
C TRP A 60 0.66 -12.01 6.65
N LEU A 61 -0.60 -11.91 7.09
CA LEU A 61 -0.98 -11.20 8.31
C LEU A 61 -0.54 -11.88 9.62
N ASP A 62 -0.19 -13.15 9.59
CA ASP A 62 0.35 -13.84 10.77
C ASP A 62 1.77 -13.34 11.11
N TYR A 63 2.49 -12.84 10.10
CA TYR A 63 3.84 -12.28 10.24
C TYR A 63 3.86 -10.77 10.43
N PHE A 64 2.87 -10.07 9.90
CA PHE A 64 2.83 -8.61 9.92
C PHE A 64 1.58 -8.12 10.65
N SER A 65 1.78 -7.87 11.95
CA SER A 65 0.71 -7.29 12.78
C SER A 65 0.47 -5.83 12.39
N THR A 66 -0.73 -5.53 11.96
CA THR A 66 -1.19 -4.17 11.68
C THR A 66 -2.21 -3.72 12.72
N PRO A 67 -2.35 -2.41 12.98
CA PRO A 67 -3.33 -1.91 13.95
C PRO A 67 -4.78 -2.29 13.64
N THR A 68 -5.10 -2.55 12.39
CA THR A 68 -6.44 -2.89 11.91
C THR A 68 -6.69 -4.39 11.79
N GLY A 69 -5.65 -5.22 11.86
CA GLY A 69 -5.71 -6.64 11.48
C GLY A 69 -5.99 -6.87 9.99
N THR A 70 -5.79 -5.83 9.15
CA THR A 70 -5.91 -5.87 7.69
C THR A 70 -4.65 -5.31 7.05
N PRO A 71 -4.38 -5.54 5.75
CA PRO A 71 -3.23 -4.96 5.07
C PRO A 71 -3.26 -3.44 4.92
N TYR A 72 -4.42 -2.81 5.10
CA TYR A 72 -4.54 -1.35 5.13
C TYR A 72 -4.62 -0.85 6.57
N TYR A 73 -3.91 0.21 6.87
CA TYR A 73 -3.81 0.80 8.21
C TYR A 73 -3.31 2.25 8.14
N SER A 74 -3.31 2.93 9.27
CA SER A 74 -2.74 4.26 9.42
C SER A 74 -1.92 4.35 10.70
N PHE A 75 -1.00 5.30 10.74
CA PHE A 75 -0.20 5.62 11.92
C PHE A 75 0.32 7.06 11.85
N SER A 76 0.75 7.59 12.98
CA SER A 76 1.35 8.92 13.09
C SER A 76 2.78 8.86 13.60
N ILE A 77 3.63 9.70 13.06
CA ILE A 77 4.97 9.98 13.61
C ILE A 77 5.12 11.50 13.70
N GLY A 78 5.11 12.03 14.91
CA GLY A 78 5.15 13.47 15.13
C GLY A 78 3.96 14.17 14.47
N LYS A 79 4.23 15.02 13.48
CA LYS A 79 3.24 15.81 12.74
C LYS A 79 2.81 15.18 11.41
N PHE A 80 3.36 14.01 11.11
CA PHE A 80 3.07 13.27 9.89
C PHE A 80 1.98 12.21 10.16
N PHE A 81 1.00 12.15 9.28
CA PHE A 81 0.00 11.10 9.25
C PHE A 81 0.20 10.22 8.02
N PHE A 82 0.32 8.94 8.24
CA PHE A 82 0.59 7.94 7.21
C PHE A 82 -0.62 7.05 6.99
N ILE A 83 -0.98 6.84 5.71
CA ILE A 83 -2.11 6.05 5.28
C ILE A 83 -1.57 4.95 4.37
N VAL A 84 -1.69 3.70 4.78
CA VAL A 84 -1.29 2.54 3.98
C VAL A 84 -2.52 1.90 3.39
N LEU A 85 -2.56 1.81 2.07
CA LEU A 85 -3.66 1.27 1.27
C LEU A 85 -3.25 -0.02 0.57
N ASP A 86 -4.26 -0.79 0.19
CA ASP A 86 -4.10 -2.05 -0.53
C ASP A 86 -5.09 -2.10 -1.71
N ALA A 87 -4.57 -2.10 -2.92
CA ALA A 87 -5.38 -2.12 -4.14
C ALA A 87 -5.89 -3.53 -4.51
N CYS A 88 -5.50 -4.56 -3.77
CA CYS A 88 -5.77 -5.96 -4.12
C CYS A 88 -5.11 -6.40 -5.42
N GLU A 89 -5.86 -7.11 -6.26
CA GLU A 89 -5.42 -7.69 -7.53
C GLU A 89 -5.65 -6.75 -8.72
N ASP A 90 -5.01 -7.06 -9.83
CA ASP A 90 -4.99 -6.25 -11.04
C ASP A 90 -6.27 -6.36 -11.86
N LYS A 91 -7.00 -7.47 -11.72
CA LYS A 91 -8.16 -7.83 -12.56
C LYS A 91 -9.44 -7.85 -11.74
N PRO A 92 -10.62 -7.77 -12.38
CA PRO A 92 -11.90 -7.89 -11.69
C PRO A 92 -12.13 -9.30 -11.12
N ASP A 93 -12.93 -9.39 -10.06
CA ASP A 93 -13.27 -10.67 -9.40
C ASP A 93 -13.84 -11.74 -10.36
N SER A 94 -14.44 -11.30 -11.48
CA SER A 94 -14.98 -12.18 -12.52
C SER A 94 -13.93 -12.76 -13.47
N ASP A 95 -12.66 -12.37 -13.35
CA ASP A 95 -11.61 -12.88 -14.23
C ASP A 95 -11.41 -14.38 -14.02
N ILE A 96 -11.25 -15.11 -15.14
CA ILE A 96 -11.11 -16.58 -15.14
C ILE A 96 -9.89 -17.05 -14.34
N GLU A 97 -8.83 -16.24 -14.27
CA GLU A 97 -7.62 -16.58 -13.50
C GLU A 97 -7.90 -16.73 -12.01
N TYR A 98 -8.93 -16.08 -11.49
CA TYR A 98 -9.28 -16.13 -10.07
C TYR A 98 -10.24 -17.24 -9.70
N SER A 99 -10.81 -17.96 -10.69
CA SER A 99 -11.70 -19.10 -10.46
C SER A 99 -12.85 -18.83 -9.46
N GLY A 100 -13.28 -17.58 -9.34
CA GLY A 100 -14.35 -17.15 -8.43
C GLY A 100 -13.99 -17.13 -6.93
N ILE A 101 -12.72 -17.26 -6.56
CA ILE A 101 -12.28 -17.29 -5.15
C ILE A 101 -11.79 -15.94 -4.63
N VAL A 102 -11.71 -14.91 -5.48
CA VAL A 102 -11.31 -13.55 -5.11
C VAL A 102 -12.53 -12.68 -4.85
N ALA A 103 -12.44 -11.79 -3.88
CA ALA A 103 -13.50 -10.85 -3.49
C ALA A 103 -12.93 -9.44 -3.29
N SER A 104 -12.11 -8.97 -4.26
CA SER A 104 -11.42 -7.67 -4.21
C SER A 104 -12.42 -6.51 -4.15
N ASP A 105 -13.51 -6.57 -4.89
CA ASP A 105 -14.54 -5.52 -4.88
C ASP A 105 -15.17 -5.32 -3.50
N GLN A 106 -15.46 -6.41 -2.80
CA GLN A 106 -16.00 -6.33 -1.44
C GLN A 106 -14.95 -5.83 -0.45
N TYR A 107 -13.70 -6.25 -0.62
CA TYR A 107 -12.59 -5.82 0.18
C TYR A 107 -12.34 -4.31 0.03
N LEU A 108 -12.28 -3.79 -1.20
CA LEU A 108 -12.10 -2.37 -1.49
C LEU A 108 -13.24 -1.52 -0.91
N ARG A 109 -14.49 -1.99 -0.97
CA ARG A 109 -15.62 -1.29 -0.30
C ARG A 109 -15.47 -1.23 1.22
N ARG A 110 -14.91 -2.26 1.86
CA ARG A 110 -14.61 -2.24 3.30
C ARG A 110 -13.47 -1.27 3.60
N GLN A 111 -12.42 -1.29 2.79
CA GLN A 111 -11.31 -0.35 2.91
C GLN A 111 -11.77 1.10 2.72
N GLU A 112 -12.62 1.38 1.74
CA GLU A 112 -13.19 2.71 1.53
C GLU A 112 -13.95 3.23 2.76
N LYS A 113 -14.77 2.40 3.40
CA LYS A 113 -15.47 2.77 4.64
C LYS A 113 -14.49 3.07 5.78
N TRP A 114 -13.48 2.25 5.93
CA TRP A 114 -12.40 2.46 6.91
C TRP A 114 -11.65 3.76 6.61
N LEU A 115 -11.28 3.99 5.34
CA LEU A 115 -10.55 5.19 4.92
C LEU A 115 -11.31 6.46 5.30
N LYS A 116 -12.61 6.53 5.02
CA LYS A 116 -13.47 7.68 5.42
C LYS A 116 -13.39 7.95 6.92
N MET A 117 -13.48 6.91 7.75
CA MET A 117 -13.38 7.06 9.21
C MET A 117 -12.00 7.56 9.65
N VAL A 118 -10.95 7.04 9.05
CA VAL A 118 -9.57 7.40 9.38
C VAL A 118 -9.24 8.82 8.96
N LEU A 119 -9.66 9.24 7.78
CA LEU A 119 -9.46 10.61 7.29
C LEU A 119 -10.23 11.64 8.12
N ASP A 120 -11.34 11.24 8.75
CA ASP A 120 -12.11 12.08 9.66
C ASP A 120 -11.60 12.02 11.11
N SER A 121 -10.57 11.25 11.41
CA SER A 121 -9.97 11.18 12.74
C SER A 121 -9.30 12.49 13.15
N GLU A 122 -9.20 12.70 14.47
CA GLU A 122 -8.51 13.87 15.01
C GLU A 122 -7.02 13.86 14.63
N GLU A 123 -6.39 12.70 14.63
CA GLU A 123 -4.99 12.52 14.26
C GLU A 123 -4.74 12.94 12.81
N CYS A 124 -5.64 12.56 11.89
CA CYS A 124 -5.52 12.96 10.49
C CYS A 124 -5.76 14.45 10.30
N ARG A 125 -6.80 15.00 10.92
CA ARG A 125 -7.13 16.44 10.79
C ARG A 125 -6.06 17.36 11.34
N ASN A 126 -5.39 16.97 12.43
CA ASN A 126 -4.36 17.77 13.10
C ASN A 126 -2.95 17.56 12.50
N ALA A 127 -2.77 16.62 11.58
CA ALA A 127 -1.49 16.39 10.92
C ALA A 127 -1.09 17.58 10.04
N GLU A 128 0.19 17.94 10.06
CA GLU A 128 0.75 18.96 9.15
C GLU A 128 0.99 18.38 7.75
N VAL A 129 1.34 17.08 7.69
CA VAL A 129 1.63 16.38 6.42
C VAL A 129 0.92 15.02 6.41
N ARG A 130 0.26 14.69 5.31
CA ARG A 130 -0.44 13.43 5.06
C ARG A 130 0.20 12.69 3.90
N ILE A 131 0.71 11.50 4.17
CA ILE A 131 1.42 10.68 3.19
C ILE A 131 0.67 9.36 2.98
N ALA A 132 0.35 9.03 1.75
CA ALA A 132 -0.26 7.77 1.40
C ALA A 132 0.77 6.80 0.81
N PHE A 133 0.61 5.50 1.09
CA PHE A 133 1.32 4.41 0.46
C PHE A 133 0.32 3.42 -0.13
N CYS A 134 0.56 3.02 -1.36
CA CYS A 134 -0.14 1.90 -1.99
C CYS A 134 0.79 1.27 -3.03
N HIS A 135 0.92 -0.05 -3.02
CA HIS A 135 1.78 -0.71 -3.99
C HIS A 135 1.36 -0.39 -5.43
N VAL A 136 0.10 -0.62 -5.77
CA VAL A 136 -0.46 -0.31 -7.10
C VAL A 136 -0.80 1.19 -7.17
N PRO A 137 -0.23 1.95 -8.12
CA PRO A 137 -0.55 3.36 -8.28
C PRO A 137 -1.98 3.56 -8.82
N PRO A 138 -2.68 4.62 -8.41
CA PRO A 138 -3.96 4.98 -9.02
C PRO A 138 -3.76 5.46 -10.46
N GLU A 139 -4.42 4.80 -11.41
CA GLU A 139 -4.37 5.14 -12.84
C GLU A 139 -5.76 5.04 -13.47
N LEU A 140 -6.20 6.12 -14.14
CA LEU A 140 -7.52 6.22 -14.77
C LEU A 140 -7.71 5.18 -15.92
N LYS A 141 -6.63 4.89 -16.64
CA LYS A 141 -6.58 3.96 -17.78
C LYS A 141 -5.62 2.78 -17.51
N GLY A 142 -5.38 2.49 -16.25
CA GLY A 142 -4.54 1.39 -15.81
C GLY A 142 -5.29 0.06 -15.71
N TRP A 143 -4.67 -0.88 -15.03
CA TRP A 143 -5.33 -2.14 -14.65
C TRP A 143 -6.57 -1.88 -13.80
N TYR A 144 -7.43 -2.89 -13.68
CA TYR A 144 -8.68 -2.76 -12.94
C TYR A 144 -8.47 -2.25 -11.50
N GLY A 145 -7.53 -2.84 -10.75
CA GLY A 145 -7.22 -2.40 -9.40
C GLY A 145 -6.80 -0.93 -9.32
N ALA A 146 -5.96 -0.46 -10.26
CA ALA A 146 -5.53 0.93 -10.35
C ALA A 146 -6.71 1.89 -10.66
N ALA A 147 -7.61 1.49 -11.56
CA ALA A 147 -8.82 2.26 -11.88
C ALA A 147 -9.79 2.31 -10.68
N GLN A 148 -9.93 1.20 -9.94
CA GLN A 148 -10.74 1.16 -8.71
C GLN A 148 -10.18 2.07 -7.62
N MET A 149 -8.86 2.22 -7.52
CA MET A 149 -8.23 3.22 -6.64
C MET A 149 -8.67 4.64 -7.00
N CYS A 150 -8.63 5.00 -8.30
CA CYS A 150 -9.09 6.31 -8.78
C CYS A 150 -10.58 6.56 -8.50
N GLU A 151 -11.42 5.52 -8.66
CA GLU A 151 -12.86 5.64 -8.46
C GLU A 151 -13.26 5.76 -6.99
N ARG A 152 -12.64 4.94 -6.13
CA ARG A 152 -13.11 4.72 -4.75
C ARG A 152 -12.32 5.44 -3.68
N LEU A 153 -10.99 5.47 -3.80
CA LEU A 153 -10.15 5.90 -2.69
C LEU A 153 -9.56 7.30 -2.92
N VAL A 154 -9.10 7.60 -4.13
CA VAL A 154 -8.49 8.90 -4.45
C VAL A 154 -9.39 10.09 -4.16
N PRO A 155 -10.71 10.09 -4.44
CA PRO A 155 -11.56 11.23 -4.09
C PRO A 155 -11.51 11.59 -2.59
N HIS A 156 -11.49 10.58 -1.71
CA HIS A 156 -11.41 10.82 -0.26
C HIS A 156 -10.04 11.34 0.17
N LEU A 157 -8.96 10.85 -0.47
CA LEU A 157 -7.60 11.36 -0.22
C LEU A 157 -7.45 12.81 -0.67
N ASN A 158 -8.06 13.17 -1.81
CA ASN A 158 -8.12 14.55 -2.31
C ASN A 158 -8.83 15.49 -1.32
N ASP A 159 -9.97 15.07 -0.82
CA ASP A 159 -10.79 15.86 0.11
C ASP A 159 -10.10 16.03 1.48
N ALA A 160 -9.32 15.04 1.89
CA ALA A 160 -8.52 15.10 3.11
C ALA A 160 -7.21 15.90 2.96
N GLY A 161 -6.85 16.33 1.75
CA GLY A 161 -5.63 17.08 1.49
C GLY A 161 -4.36 16.23 1.70
N VAL A 162 -4.31 15.03 1.11
CA VAL A 162 -3.08 14.23 1.07
C VAL A 162 -2.02 14.99 0.27
N ASP A 163 -0.79 15.01 0.76
CA ASP A 163 0.31 15.77 0.17
C ASP A 163 1.07 14.97 -0.91
N VAL A 164 1.19 13.66 -0.73
CA VAL A 164 1.91 12.77 -1.66
C VAL A 164 1.49 11.32 -1.48
N MET A 165 1.54 10.54 -2.55
CA MET A 165 1.45 9.08 -2.50
C MET A 165 2.71 8.44 -3.06
N PHE A 166 3.22 7.42 -2.38
CA PHE A 166 4.30 6.56 -2.86
C PHE A 166 3.74 5.22 -3.32
N SER A 167 4.15 4.79 -4.52
CA SER A 167 3.72 3.54 -5.15
C SER A 167 4.89 2.79 -5.76
N GLY A 168 4.65 1.54 -6.16
CA GLY A 168 5.58 0.65 -6.85
C GLY A 168 4.98 0.08 -8.13
N HIS A 169 4.95 -1.26 -8.27
CA HIS A 169 4.20 -2.05 -9.24
C HIS A 169 4.63 -1.91 -10.72
N ILE A 170 4.85 -0.70 -11.21
CA ILE A 170 5.14 -0.44 -12.63
C ILE A 170 6.61 -0.64 -13.03
N HIS A 171 7.47 -1.04 -12.09
CA HIS A 171 8.89 -1.34 -12.25
C HIS A 171 9.70 -0.25 -12.97
N ARG A 172 9.28 1.01 -12.82
CA ARG A 172 9.97 2.18 -13.38
C ARG A 172 9.73 3.41 -12.54
N TRP A 173 10.69 4.31 -12.56
CA TRP A 173 10.48 5.63 -11.97
C TRP A 173 9.42 6.40 -12.76
N ARG A 174 8.44 6.95 -12.07
CA ARG A 174 7.45 7.84 -12.64
C ARG A 174 6.86 8.74 -11.58
N VAL A 175 6.61 9.98 -11.94
CA VAL A 175 5.78 10.90 -11.17
C VAL A 175 4.52 11.17 -11.99
N ALA A 176 3.35 10.87 -11.43
CA ALA A 176 2.09 11.36 -11.95
C ALA A 176 1.81 12.68 -11.24
N GLU A 177 1.79 13.75 -12.01
CA GLU A 177 1.54 15.10 -11.50
C GLU A 177 0.08 15.27 -11.06
N PRO A 178 -0.18 16.15 -10.08
CA PRO A 178 -1.53 16.46 -9.64
C PRO A 178 -2.43 16.91 -10.80
N ASP A 179 -3.69 16.47 -10.78
CA ASP A 179 -4.71 16.78 -11.79
C ASP A 179 -4.29 16.46 -13.24
N GLY A 180 -3.35 15.52 -13.41
CA GLY A 180 -2.85 15.09 -14.71
C GLY A 180 -3.70 14.00 -15.37
N ASP A 181 -3.31 13.60 -16.58
CA ASP A 181 -4.04 12.58 -17.38
C ASP A 181 -3.90 11.14 -16.85
N ILE A 182 -2.94 10.89 -15.96
CA ILE A 182 -2.65 9.55 -15.44
C ILE A 182 -3.61 9.18 -14.31
N SER A 183 -3.82 10.11 -13.37
CA SER A 183 -4.61 9.89 -12.17
C SER A 183 -5.50 11.12 -11.91
N ASN A 184 -6.61 10.91 -11.20
CA ASN A 184 -7.44 12.00 -10.68
C ASN A 184 -6.98 12.49 -9.29
N ALA A 185 -5.77 12.15 -8.89
CA ALA A 185 -5.18 12.63 -7.65
C ALA A 185 -4.81 14.11 -7.75
N ARG A 186 -5.12 14.90 -6.72
CA ARG A 186 -4.71 16.31 -6.58
C ARG A 186 -3.37 16.46 -5.84
N PHE A 187 -2.65 15.36 -5.75
CA PHE A 187 -1.32 15.26 -5.14
C PHE A 187 -0.42 14.41 -6.05
N PRO A 188 0.90 14.59 -5.99
CA PRO A 188 1.82 13.78 -6.80
C PRO A 188 1.78 12.31 -6.36
N VAL A 189 1.79 11.41 -7.35
CA VAL A 189 1.96 9.96 -7.14
C VAL A 189 3.34 9.56 -7.65
N ILE A 190 4.21 9.18 -6.74
CA ILE A 190 5.61 8.85 -7.01
C ILE A 190 5.75 7.34 -7.04
N CYS A 191 6.01 6.79 -8.22
CA CYS A 191 6.30 5.37 -8.39
C CYS A 191 7.81 5.15 -8.34
N ASN A 192 8.25 4.25 -7.46
CA ASN A 192 9.63 3.83 -7.34
C ASN A 192 9.83 2.54 -8.16
N PRO A 193 10.93 2.42 -8.95
CA PRO A 193 11.28 1.14 -9.54
C PRO A 193 11.66 0.16 -8.43
N ASN A 194 11.15 -1.05 -8.53
CA ASN A 194 11.51 -2.17 -7.63
C ASN A 194 12.93 -2.63 -7.89
#